data_688a6aedbd3cfca0a44b3c7df33f5fdb
#
_entry.id   688a6aedbd3cfca0a44b3c7df33f5fdb
#
_cell.length_a   1.000
_cell.length_b   1.000
_cell.length_c   1.000
_cell.angle_alpha   90.00
_cell.angle_beta   90.00
_cell.angle_gamma   90.00
#
_symmetry.space_group_name_H-M   'P 1'
#
loop_
_entity.id
_entity.type
_entity.pdbx_description
1 polymer ?
#
loop_
_entity_poly.entity_id
_entity_poly.type
_entity_poly.pdbx_seq_one_letter_code
_entity_poly.pdbx_strand_id
1 'polypeptide(L)'
;MQSCDWLNVATEGGMSQVLKRLHISYKRGRDYVHSPDPDYERKRALIEQVRRRCQAEPERFVLLYQDELTYYRQPSLACAYEAVGHQQPLAQRSHASNTTHRIVAAMNAMTGQVTFRQRSHTDTKCLSGFWYDLRQAYPDAETVYVVLDNWPVHFHPDVLAPLQAQNLPWQPKLPTNWPKEPSPKATHDTLPIQLVCLPTYASWLNPIEKLWRWLKQDILHLHRLSNDWSLLHQQVAQFLNKFGQGSPELLRYTGLLPP
;
A
#
# COMPACT_ATOMS: atom_id res chain seq x y z
N MET A 1 2.38 37.60 25.24
CA MET A 1 3.78 37.20 25.06
C MET A 1 4.53 37.57 26.31
N GLN A 2 5.02 36.58 27.09
CA GLN A 2 5.92 36.89 28.22
C GLN A 2 7.29 37.20 27.60
N SER A 3 7.81 38.40 27.89
CA SER A 3 9.16 38.80 27.51
C SER A 3 10.14 37.99 28.35
N CYS A 4 11.08 37.31 27.68
CA CYS A 4 12.17 36.63 28.38
C CYS A 4 13.32 37.61 28.53
N ASP A 5 13.30 38.48 29.55
CA ASP A 5 14.29 39.54 29.78
C ASP A 5 15.69 39.03 30.11
N TRP A 6 15.84 37.72 30.34
CA TRP A 6 17.13 37.05 30.59
C TRP A 6 17.85 36.58 29.32
N LEU A 7 17.20 36.68 28.15
CA LEU A 7 17.80 36.29 26.87
C LEU A 7 18.35 37.49 26.16
N ASN A 8 19.64 37.77 26.40
CA ASN A 8 20.33 38.91 25.79
C ASN A 8 20.75 38.59 24.35
N VAL A 9 19.76 38.35 23.47
CA VAL A 9 19.96 38.02 22.07
C VAL A 9 19.32 39.08 21.20
N ALA A 10 20.14 39.92 20.60
CA ALA A 10 19.67 41.05 19.80
C ALA A 10 19.58 40.78 18.29
N THR A 11 20.01 39.59 17.81
CA THR A 11 20.06 39.26 16.37
C THR A 11 19.53 37.85 16.09
N GLU A 12 19.00 37.64 14.86
CA GLU A 12 18.56 36.31 14.39
C GLU A 12 19.71 35.28 14.41
N GLY A 13 20.94 35.72 14.05
CA GLY A 13 22.11 34.85 14.13
C GLY A 13 22.44 34.40 15.54
N GLY A 14 22.31 35.30 16.53
CA GLY A 14 22.48 35.00 17.94
C GLY A 14 21.42 34.01 18.41
N MET A 15 20.15 34.19 18.05
CA MET A 15 19.07 33.25 18.34
C MET A 15 19.32 31.88 17.73
N SER A 16 19.77 31.83 16.46
CA SER A 16 20.11 30.57 15.79
C SER A 16 21.20 29.80 16.53
N GLN A 17 22.23 30.50 17.06
CA GLN A 17 23.28 29.86 17.86
C GLN A 17 22.76 29.34 19.19
N VAL A 18 21.89 30.07 19.88
CA VAL A 18 21.25 29.63 21.13
C VAL A 18 20.44 28.35 20.87
N LEU A 19 19.61 28.35 19.84
CA LEU A 19 18.81 27.17 19.47
C LEU A 19 19.71 25.96 19.13
N LYS A 20 20.80 26.14 18.42
CA LYS A 20 21.77 25.07 18.14
C LYS A 20 22.41 24.49 19.43
N ARG A 21 22.82 25.35 20.37
CA ARG A 21 23.38 24.92 21.66
C ARG A 21 22.36 24.16 22.51
N LEU A 22 21.08 24.49 22.39
CA LEU A 22 19.97 23.81 23.07
C LEU A 22 19.50 22.58 22.29
N HIS A 23 20.15 22.21 21.18
CA HIS A 23 19.75 21.13 20.29
C HIS A 23 18.31 21.27 19.75
N ILE A 24 17.82 22.50 19.64
CA ILE A 24 16.50 22.84 19.11
C ILE A 24 16.65 23.22 17.63
N SER A 25 15.86 22.64 16.77
CA SER A 25 15.79 22.96 15.35
C SER A 25 14.35 23.25 14.91
N TYR A 26 14.19 24.18 13.98
CA TYR A 26 12.92 24.35 13.30
C TYR A 26 12.62 23.14 12.44
N LYS A 27 11.51 22.46 12.70
CA LYS A 27 11.08 21.27 11.98
C LYS A 27 9.69 21.49 11.40
N ARG A 28 9.46 20.95 10.20
CA ARG A 28 8.10 20.88 9.67
C ARG A 28 7.26 19.97 10.55
N GLY A 29 6.07 20.42 10.96
CA GLY A 29 5.10 19.59 11.63
C GLY A 29 4.76 18.35 10.78
N ARG A 30 4.55 17.24 11.43
CA ARG A 30 4.05 16.01 10.81
C ARG A 30 2.71 15.68 11.44
N ASP A 31 1.80 15.17 10.62
CA ASP A 31 0.56 14.62 11.16
C ASP A 31 0.90 13.44 12.06
N TYR A 32 0.40 13.47 13.28
CA TYR A 32 0.44 12.34 14.18
C TYR A 32 -0.89 11.60 14.05
N VAL A 33 -0.84 10.44 13.39
CA VAL A 33 -1.99 9.56 13.23
C VAL A 33 -1.76 8.33 14.09
N HIS A 34 -2.72 8.02 14.94
CA HIS A 34 -2.78 6.76 15.69
C HIS A 34 -4.05 6.01 15.26
N SER A 35 -3.99 4.70 15.32
CA SER A 35 -5.15 3.88 15.03
C SER A 35 -6.16 3.98 16.19
N PRO A 36 -7.43 4.29 15.90
CA PRO A 36 -8.50 4.26 16.90
C PRO A 36 -9.03 2.83 17.16
N ASP A 37 -8.41 1.82 16.56
CA ASP A 37 -8.86 0.43 16.64
C ASP A 37 -8.67 -0.11 18.07
N PRO A 38 -9.73 -0.52 18.78
CA PRO A 38 -9.61 -1.06 20.14
C PRO A 38 -8.83 -2.38 20.19
N ASP A 39 -8.77 -3.10 19.08
CA ASP A 39 -8.04 -4.36 18.95
C ASP A 39 -6.67 -4.21 18.26
N TYR A 40 -6.13 -2.98 18.20
CA TYR A 40 -4.89 -2.68 17.49
C TYR A 40 -3.75 -3.64 17.86
N GLU A 41 -3.46 -3.79 19.14
CA GLU A 41 -2.36 -4.65 19.61
C GLU A 41 -2.60 -6.12 19.33
N ARG A 42 -3.85 -6.59 19.40
CA ARG A 42 -4.21 -7.97 19.09
C ARG A 42 -4.02 -8.28 17.60
N LYS A 43 -4.50 -7.38 16.73
CA LYS A 43 -4.33 -7.52 15.28
C LYS A 43 -2.86 -7.46 14.87
N ARG A 44 -2.11 -6.53 15.46
CA ARG A 44 -0.66 -6.43 15.25
C ARG A 44 0.07 -7.68 15.69
N ALA A 45 -0.28 -8.23 16.87
CA ALA A 45 0.29 -9.46 17.38
C ALA A 45 -0.02 -10.67 16.47
N LEU A 46 -1.23 -10.74 15.92
CA LEU A 46 -1.61 -11.78 14.96
C LEU A 46 -0.77 -11.70 13.68
N ILE A 47 -0.61 -10.51 13.11
CA ILE A 47 0.24 -10.29 11.92
C ILE A 47 1.67 -10.74 12.20
N GLU A 48 2.23 -10.37 13.35
CA GLU A 48 3.58 -10.78 13.73
C GLU A 48 3.70 -12.29 14.00
N GLN A 49 2.69 -12.91 14.57
CA GLN A 49 2.63 -14.38 14.74
C GLN A 49 2.63 -15.09 13.39
N VAL A 50 1.81 -14.64 12.44
CA VAL A 50 1.77 -15.18 11.07
C VAL A 50 3.12 -14.98 10.38
N ARG A 51 3.72 -13.81 10.53
CA ARG A 51 5.05 -13.53 9.97
C ARG A 51 6.10 -14.50 10.48
N ARG A 52 6.16 -14.74 11.80
CA ARG A 52 7.09 -15.72 12.40
C ARG A 52 6.85 -17.12 11.89
N ARG A 53 5.59 -17.52 11.72
CA ARG A 53 5.24 -18.82 11.16
C ARG A 53 5.77 -18.97 9.73
N CYS A 54 5.56 -17.96 8.87
CA CYS A 54 6.06 -17.97 7.50
C CYS A 54 7.61 -17.92 7.43
N GLN A 55 8.27 -17.28 8.40
CA GLN A 55 9.72 -17.30 8.51
C GLN A 55 10.27 -18.68 8.92
N ALA A 56 9.55 -19.38 9.81
CA ALA A 56 9.97 -20.70 10.28
C ALA A 56 9.76 -21.81 9.25
N GLU A 57 8.69 -21.71 8.44
CA GLU A 57 8.31 -22.73 7.46
C GLU A 57 7.95 -22.08 6.10
N PRO A 58 8.92 -21.44 5.42
CA PRO A 58 8.66 -20.65 4.21
C PRO A 58 8.19 -21.47 3.02
N GLU A 59 8.48 -22.78 2.99
CA GLU A 59 8.01 -23.70 1.95
C GLU A 59 6.52 -24.03 2.05
N ARG A 60 5.94 -23.88 3.27
CA ARG A 60 4.55 -24.23 3.54
C ARG A 60 3.63 -23.00 3.62
N PHE A 61 4.16 -21.92 4.18
CA PHE A 61 3.37 -20.74 4.52
C PHE A 61 3.89 -19.49 3.84
N VAL A 62 2.99 -18.76 3.21
CA VAL A 62 3.30 -17.51 2.50
C VAL A 62 2.58 -16.35 3.18
N LEU A 63 3.27 -15.26 3.42
CA LEU A 63 2.70 -14.01 3.92
C LEU A 63 2.75 -12.94 2.82
N LEU A 64 1.58 -12.43 2.46
CA LEU A 64 1.40 -11.38 1.48
C LEU A 64 0.80 -10.13 2.14
N TYR A 65 1.27 -8.97 1.74
CA TYR A 65 0.63 -7.68 2.01
C TYR A 65 -0.08 -7.21 0.75
N GLN A 66 -1.40 -7.05 0.82
CA GLN A 66 -2.25 -6.68 -0.30
C GLN A 66 -2.78 -5.26 -0.13
N ASP A 67 -2.94 -4.55 -1.25
CA ASP A 67 -3.53 -3.21 -1.29
C ASP A 67 -3.95 -2.83 -2.71
N GLU A 68 -4.74 -1.77 -2.86
CA GLU A 68 -5.17 -1.20 -4.13
C GLU A 68 -4.61 0.19 -4.35
N LEU A 69 -4.21 0.46 -5.60
CA LEU A 69 -3.84 1.79 -6.04
C LEU A 69 -4.70 2.24 -7.22
N THR A 70 -5.28 3.42 -7.12
CA THR A 70 -5.87 4.12 -8.27
C THR A 70 -4.87 5.11 -8.86
N TYR A 71 -4.67 5.06 -10.16
CA TYR A 71 -3.88 6.05 -10.88
C TYR A 71 -4.64 6.65 -12.06
N TYR A 72 -4.17 7.77 -12.54
CA TYR A 72 -4.89 8.64 -13.45
C TYR A 72 -4.07 8.89 -14.72
N ARG A 73 -4.75 9.18 -15.82
CA ARG A 73 -4.15 9.63 -17.08
C ARG A 73 -3.33 10.91 -16.88
N GLN A 74 -3.88 11.86 -16.12
CA GLN A 74 -3.20 13.12 -15.87
C GLN A 74 -2.11 12.94 -14.80
N PRO A 75 -0.91 13.51 -15.01
CA PRO A 75 0.16 13.41 -14.02
C PRO A 75 -0.23 14.13 -12.72
N SER A 76 0.20 13.56 -11.61
CA SER A 76 0.14 14.25 -10.32
C SER A 76 1.33 15.20 -10.15
N LEU A 77 1.09 16.31 -9.45
CA LEU A 77 2.16 17.27 -9.13
C LEU A 77 3.04 16.72 -8.01
N ALA A 78 4.34 16.92 -8.16
CA ALA A 78 5.33 16.55 -7.16
C ALA A 78 6.53 17.51 -7.22
N CYS A 79 7.40 17.44 -6.22
CA CYS A 79 8.69 18.09 -6.27
C CYS A 79 9.62 17.33 -7.22
N ALA A 80 10.37 18.06 -8.04
CA ALA A 80 11.44 17.53 -8.88
C ALA A 80 12.60 18.52 -8.89
N TYR A 81 13.77 18.07 -9.33
CA TYR A 81 14.93 18.95 -9.53
C TYR A 81 14.74 19.74 -10.82
N GLU A 82 15.01 21.04 -10.74
CA GLU A 82 15.01 21.97 -11.86
C GLU A 82 16.16 22.95 -11.70
N ALA A 83 16.58 23.60 -12.78
CA ALA A 83 17.63 24.60 -12.73
C ALA A 83 17.26 25.75 -11.79
N VAL A 84 18.24 26.31 -11.09
CA VAL A 84 18.03 27.47 -10.21
C VAL A 84 17.51 28.64 -11.04
N GLY A 85 16.39 29.22 -10.63
CA GLY A 85 15.76 30.35 -11.33
C GLY A 85 14.25 30.37 -11.17
N HIS A 86 13.55 30.97 -12.15
CA HIS A 86 12.09 31.09 -12.15
C HIS A 86 11.38 29.85 -12.75
N GLN A 87 12.13 28.92 -13.30
CA GLN A 87 11.55 27.73 -13.93
C GLN A 87 11.02 26.76 -12.87
N GLN A 88 9.94 26.09 -13.21
CA GLN A 88 9.27 25.09 -12.36
C GLN A 88 9.16 23.77 -13.11
N PRO A 89 9.28 22.61 -12.43
CA PRO A 89 8.97 21.34 -13.04
C PRO A 89 7.53 21.33 -13.55
N LEU A 90 7.33 21.00 -14.82
CA LEU A 90 6.02 21.07 -15.46
C LEU A 90 5.42 19.67 -15.63
N ALA A 91 4.19 19.51 -15.17
CA ALA A 91 3.34 18.36 -15.46
C ALA A 91 2.63 18.57 -16.79
N GLN A 92 2.95 17.76 -17.80
CA GLN A 92 2.31 17.82 -19.10
C GLN A 92 0.91 17.21 -19.01
N ARG A 93 -0.12 18.04 -19.12
CA ARG A 93 -1.52 17.59 -19.14
C ARG A 93 -2.03 17.48 -20.58
N SER A 94 -2.91 16.52 -20.83
CA SER A 94 -3.65 16.41 -22.08
C SER A 94 -5.05 17.03 -21.95
N HIS A 95 -5.68 17.30 -23.10
CA HIS A 95 -7.09 17.71 -23.16
C HIS A 95 -8.07 16.52 -23.06
N ALA A 96 -7.54 15.27 -23.05
CA ALA A 96 -8.35 14.09 -22.86
C ALA A 96 -8.92 14.02 -21.42
N SER A 97 -10.06 13.33 -21.27
CA SER A 97 -10.66 13.09 -19.97
C SER A 97 -9.67 12.38 -19.04
N ASN A 98 -9.74 12.71 -17.74
CA ASN A 98 -8.87 12.11 -16.73
C ASN A 98 -9.32 10.68 -16.40
N THR A 99 -9.09 9.76 -17.34
CA THR A 99 -9.38 8.34 -17.17
C THR A 99 -8.59 7.76 -16.00
N THR A 100 -9.15 6.74 -15.35
CA THR A 100 -8.53 6.06 -14.22
C THR A 100 -8.28 4.60 -14.54
N HIS A 101 -7.26 4.04 -13.91
CA HIS A 101 -7.08 2.60 -13.76
C HIS A 101 -6.78 2.26 -12.31
N ARG A 102 -7.05 1.03 -11.96
CA ARG A 102 -6.79 0.50 -10.63
C ARG A 102 -5.86 -0.69 -10.71
N ILE A 103 -5.02 -0.80 -9.72
CA ILE A 103 -4.14 -1.93 -9.51
C ILE A 103 -4.61 -2.58 -8.21
N VAL A 104 -4.80 -3.89 -8.23
CA VAL A 104 -4.78 -4.70 -7.02
C VAL A 104 -3.47 -5.48 -7.03
N ALA A 105 -2.71 -5.43 -5.94
CA ALA A 105 -1.45 -6.15 -5.86
C ALA A 105 -1.21 -6.72 -4.46
N ALA A 106 -0.40 -7.78 -4.43
CA ALA A 106 0.07 -8.40 -3.22
C ALA A 106 1.60 -8.56 -3.29
N MET A 107 2.28 -8.21 -2.21
CA MET A 107 3.73 -8.29 -2.07
C MET A 107 4.09 -9.34 -1.03
N ASN A 108 4.92 -10.30 -1.40
CA ASN A 108 5.43 -11.32 -0.49
C ASN A 108 6.40 -10.70 0.52
N ALA A 109 6.12 -10.91 1.80
CA ALA A 109 6.87 -10.33 2.91
C ALA A 109 8.30 -10.88 3.04
N MET A 110 8.59 -12.07 2.47
CA MET A 110 9.89 -12.74 2.59
C MET A 110 10.75 -12.57 1.34
N THR A 111 10.13 -12.57 0.15
CA THR A 111 10.85 -12.54 -1.14
C THR A 111 10.78 -11.18 -1.83
N GLY A 112 9.81 -10.33 -1.49
CA GLY A 112 9.52 -9.10 -2.23
C GLY A 112 8.90 -9.35 -3.61
N GLN A 113 8.43 -10.57 -3.89
CA GLN A 113 7.70 -10.88 -5.11
C GLN A 113 6.36 -10.13 -5.12
N VAL A 114 6.01 -9.55 -6.27
CA VAL A 114 4.77 -8.81 -6.44
C VAL A 114 3.90 -9.51 -7.49
N THR A 115 2.69 -9.87 -7.09
CA THR A 115 1.61 -10.33 -7.97
C THR A 115 0.61 -9.20 -8.10
N PHE A 116 0.14 -8.88 -9.33
CA PHE A 116 -0.78 -7.77 -9.52
C PHE A 116 -1.74 -7.96 -10.70
N ARG A 117 -2.86 -7.23 -10.64
CA ARG A 117 -3.79 -7.00 -11.75
C ARG A 117 -3.99 -5.53 -12.00
N GLN A 118 -4.07 -5.13 -13.27
CA GLN A 118 -4.53 -3.80 -13.66
C GLN A 118 -5.90 -3.91 -14.33
N ARG A 119 -6.86 -3.08 -13.89
CA ARG A 119 -8.23 -3.03 -14.41
C ARG A 119 -8.76 -1.60 -14.39
N SER A 120 -9.75 -1.31 -15.22
CA SER A 120 -10.48 -0.04 -15.15
C SER A 120 -11.30 0.10 -13.85
N HIS A 121 -11.75 -1.04 -13.31
CA HIS A 121 -12.54 -1.11 -12.08
C HIS A 121 -12.04 -2.25 -11.21
N THR A 122 -12.13 -2.07 -9.89
CA THR A 122 -11.95 -3.15 -8.90
C THR A 122 -13.32 -3.48 -8.33
N ASP A 123 -13.90 -4.56 -8.82
CA ASP A 123 -15.16 -5.12 -8.39
C ASP A 123 -14.96 -6.48 -7.71
N THR A 124 -16.03 -7.08 -7.21
CA THR A 124 -15.99 -8.39 -6.56
C THR A 124 -15.39 -9.47 -7.47
N LYS A 125 -15.68 -9.41 -8.79
CA LYS A 125 -15.13 -10.34 -9.78
C LYS A 125 -13.61 -10.15 -9.97
N CYS A 126 -13.14 -8.91 -9.95
CA CYS A 126 -11.71 -8.62 -10.03
C CYS A 126 -10.98 -9.19 -8.80
N LEU A 127 -11.52 -8.95 -7.60
CA LEU A 127 -10.92 -9.42 -6.35
C LEU A 127 -10.98 -10.95 -6.22
N SER A 128 -12.12 -11.58 -6.48
CA SER A 128 -12.21 -13.04 -6.45
C SER A 128 -11.26 -13.69 -7.47
N GLY A 129 -11.16 -13.10 -8.66
CA GLY A 129 -10.19 -13.56 -9.66
C GLY A 129 -8.73 -13.37 -9.23
N PHE A 130 -8.43 -12.36 -8.41
CA PHE A 130 -7.09 -12.13 -7.90
C PHE A 130 -6.62 -13.23 -6.93
N TRP A 131 -7.54 -13.86 -6.20
CA TRP A 131 -7.21 -15.02 -5.37
C TRP A 131 -6.64 -16.18 -6.19
N TYR A 132 -7.15 -16.39 -7.41
CA TYR A 132 -6.61 -17.41 -8.31
C TYR A 132 -5.22 -17.05 -8.84
N ASP A 133 -4.95 -15.75 -9.09
CA ASP A 133 -3.59 -15.32 -9.44
C ASP A 133 -2.61 -15.60 -8.31
N LEU A 134 -3.02 -15.33 -7.06
CA LEU A 134 -2.20 -15.63 -5.89
C LEU A 134 -1.97 -17.14 -5.75
N ARG A 135 -3.02 -17.96 -5.93
CA ARG A 135 -2.87 -19.42 -5.90
C ARG A 135 -1.93 -19.93 -6.99
N GLN A 136 -2.01 -19.35 -8.17
CA GLN A 136 -1.11 -19.70 -9.28
C GLN A 136 0.34 -19.26 -9.00
N ALA A 137 0.54 -18.13 -8.34
CA ALA A 137 1.88 -17.66 -7.98
C ALA A 137 2.52 -18.50 -6.86
N TYR A 138 1.70 -19.17 -6.02
CA TYR A 138 2.14 -20.00 -4.90
C TYR A 138 1.43 -21.36 -4.89
N PRO A 139 1.68 -22.22 -5.91
CA PRO A 139 0.93 -23.47 -6.10
C PRO A 139 1.18 -24.50 -5.00
N ASP A 140 2.36 -24.50 -4.39
CA ASP A 140 2.78 -25.48 -3.38
C ASP A 140 2.50 -25.01 -1.94
N ALA A 141 2.04 -23.77 -1.76
CA ALA A 141 1.75 -23.24 -0.43
C ALA A 141 0.56 -23.98 0.20
N GLU A 142 0.76 -24.46 1.43
CA GLU A 142 -0.30 -25.05 2.26
C GLU A 142 -1.28 -23.96 2.72
N THR A 143 -0.77 -22.76 3.05
CA THR A 143 -1.60 -21.59 3.37
C THR A 143 -0.92 -20.31 2.89
N VAL A 144 -1.69 -19.49 2.20
CA VAL A 144 -1.32 -18.12 1.82
C VAL A 144 -2.08 -17.15 2.74
N TYR A 145 -1.36 -16.50 3.62
CA TYR A 145 -1.90 -15.44 4.48
C TYR A 145 -1.86 -14.11 3.73
N VAL A 146 -3.00 -13.43 3.63
CA VAL A 146 -3.12 -12.14 2.96
C VAL A 146 -3.52 -11.08 3.98
N VAL A 147 -2.56 -10.20 4.32
CA VAL A 147 -2.81 -9.04 5.16
C VAL A 147 -3.37 -7.93 4.28
N LEU A 148 -4.53 -7.41 4.65
CA LEU A 148 -5.26 -6.40 3.89
C LEU A 148 -5.98 -5.42 4.82
N ASP A 149 -6.43 -4.31 4.26
CA ASP A 149 -7.21 -3.31 4.97
C ASP A 149 -8.67 -3.77 5.23
N ASN A 150 -9.40 -2.94 5.95
CA ASN A 150 -10.80 -3.23 6.30
C ASN A 150 -11.78 -2.70 5.23
N TRP A 151 -11.38 -2.60 3.96
CA TRP A 151 -12.32 -2.21 2.92
C TRP A 151 -13.43 -3.27 2.78
N PRO A 152 -14.71 -2.90 2.99
CA PRO A 152 -15.78 -3.88 3.07
C PRO A 152 -15.88 -4.85 1.89
N VAL A 153 -15.46 -4.42 0.69
CA VAL A 153 -15.53 -5.24 -0.53
C VAL A 153 -14.71 -6.53 -0.42
N HIS A 154 -13.61 -6.51 0.33
CA HIS A 154 -12.82 -7.72 0.59
C HIS A 154 -13.61 -8.83 1.30
N PHE A 155 -14.64 -8.44 2.05
CA PHE A 155 -15.49 -9.33 2.85
C PHE A 155 -16.85 -9.57 2.21
N HIS A 156 -17.03 -9.17 0.96
CA HIS A 156 -18.25 -9.49 0.22
C HIS A 156 -18.37 -11.01 0.02
N PRO A 157 -19.57 -11.62 0.20
CA PRO A 157 -19.73 -13.06 0.07
C PRO A 157 -19.15 -13.64 -1.24
N ASP A 158 -19.33 -12.97 -2.37
CA ASP A 158 -18.78 -13.42 -3.67
C ASP A 158 -17.25 -13.38 -3.71
N VAL A 159 -16.62 -12.51 -2.92
CA VAL A 159 -15.15 -12.43 -2.83
C VAL A 159 -14.60 -13.52 -1.93
N LEU A 160 -15.35 -13.89 -0.88
CA LEU A 160 -14.96 -14.94 0.04
C LEU A 160 -15.30 -16.35 -0.46
N ALA A 161 -16.27 -16.48 -1.38
CA ALA A 161 -16.77 -17.76 -1.87
C ALA A 161 -15.70 -18.73 -2.39
N PRO A 162 -14.63 -18.29 -3.10
CA PRO A 162 -13.58 -19.20 -3.55
C PRO A 162 -12.57 -19.58 -2.47
N LEU A 163 -12.63 -18.99 -1.28
CA LEU A 163 -11.65 -19.21 -0.22
C LEU A 163 -12.09 -20.34 0.72
N GLN A 164 -11.13 -21.01 1.33
CA GLN A 164 -11.42 -21.91 2.46
C GLN A 164 -12.07 -21.12 3.61
N ALA A 165 -12.65 -21.83 4.58
CA ALA A 165 -13.28 -21.23 5.74
C ALA A 165 -12.37 -20.23 6.42
N GLN A 166 -12.84 -18.98 6.62
CA GLN A 166 -12.09 -17.88 7.16
C GLN A 166 -12.24 -17.81 8.69
N ASN A 167 -11.14 -17.57 9.39
CA ASN A 167 -11.14 -17.18 10.78
C ASN A 167 -10.95 -15.67 10.88
N LEU A 168 -12.05 -14.92 10.92
CA LEU A 168 -12.07 -13.46 10.91
C LEU A 168 -12.67 -12.93 12.23
N PRO A 169 -11.91 -12.94 13.34
CA PRO A 169 -12.44 -12.50 14.64
C PRO A 169 -12.80 -11.01 14.68
N TRP A 170 -12.29 -10.22 13.74
CA TRP A 170 -12.49 -8.76 13.64
C TRP A 170 -13.03 -8.38 12.27
N GLN A 171 -14.15 -8.96 11.85
CA GLN A 171 -14.77 -8.55 10.59
C GLN A 171 -15.17 -7.07 10.64
N PRO A 172 -14.93 -6.31 9.56
CA PRO A 172 -15.45 -4.96 9.45
C PRO A 172 -16.97 -4.96 9.40
N LYS A 173 -17.58 -3.85 9.79
CA LYS A 173 -19.02 -3.65 9.65
C LYS A 173 -19.38 -3.61 8.17
N LEU A 174 -20.11 -4.59 7.70
CA LEU A 174 -20.55 -4.67 6.30
C LEU A 174 -21.81 -3.81 6.07
N PRO A 175 -22.00 -3.29 4.85
CA PRO A 175 -23.24 -2.62 4.46
C PRO A 175 -24.47 -3.53 4.66
N THR A 176 -25.52 -3.01 5.27
CA THR A 176 -26.73 -3.80 5.61
C THR A 176 -27.53 -4.23 4.38
N ASN A 177 -27.34 -3.58 3.25
CA ASN A 177 -27.98 -3.90 1.96
C ASN A 177 -27.22 -4.95 1.14
N TRP A 178 -26.09 -5.46 1.65
CA TRP A 178 -25.37 -6.53 0.97
C TRP A 178 -26.01 -7.91 1.22
N PRO A 179 -25.88 -8.84 0.26
CA PRO A 179 -26.33 -10.21 0.46
C PRO A 179 -25.52 -10.85 1.59
N LYS A 180 -26.15 -11.78 2.32
CA LYS A 180 -25.47 -12.58 3.36
C LYS A 180 -24.79 -13.81 2.75
N GLU A 181 -25.28 -14.29 1.63
CA GLU A 181 -24.79 -15.46 0.93
C GLU A 181 -24.20 -15.08 -0.42
N PRO A 182 -23.25 -15.86 -0.95
CA PRO A 182 -22.72 -15.66 -2.28
C PRO A 182 -23.82 -15.73 -3.35
N SER A 183 -23.64 -14.96 -4.42
CA SER A 183 -24.53 -15.04 -5.58
C SER A 183 -24.41 -16.40 -6.28
N PRO A 184 -25.46 -16.87 -6.98
CA PRO A 184 -25.39 -18.13 -7.76
C PRO A 184 -24.31 -18.14 -8.85
N LYS A 185 -23.75 -16.99 -9.17
CA LYS A 185 -22.67 -16.83 -10.16
C LYS A 185 -21.29 -16.73 -9.52
N ALA A 186 -21.22 -16.72 -8.19
CA ALA A 186 -19.94 -16.74 -7.49
C ALA A 186 -19.22 -18.06 -7.76
N THR A 187 -17.91 -17.97 -7.92
CA THR A 187 -17.09 -19.18 -8.02
C THR A 187 -16.87 -19.72 -6.61
N HIS A 188 -17.29 -20.96 -6.38
CA HIS A 188 -17.04 -21.67 -5.12
C HIS A 188 -15.83 -22.58 -5.28
N ASP A 189 -14.89 -22.46 -4.34
CA ASP A 189 -13.67 -23.27 -4.28
C ASP A 189 -13.24 -23.38 -2.81
N THR A 190 -12.06 -23.94 -2.57
CA THR A 190 -11.42 -24.04 -1.24
C THR A 190 -9.96 -23.60 -1.33
N LEU A 191 -9.73 -22.44 -1.96
CA LEU A 191 -8.37 -21.91 -2.09
C LEU A 191 -7.75 -21.73 -0.69
N PRO A 192 -6.50 -22.20 -0.47
CA PRO A 192 -5.84 -22.17 0.83
C PRO A 192 -5.35 -20.75 1.19
N ILE A 193 -6.26 -19.79 1.12
CA ILE A 193 -6.00 -18.38 1.42
C ILE A 193 -6.73 -18.01 2.70
N GLN A 194 -5.99 -17.40 3.63
CA GLN A 194 -6.49 -16.85 4.90
C GLN A 194 -6.29 -15.35 4.93
N LEU A 195 -7.36 -14.61 5.16
CA LEU A 195 -7.31 -13.16 5.28
C LEU A 195 -6.93 -12.75 6.70
N VAL A 196 -6.10 -11.72 6.80
CA VAL A 196 -5.65 -11.13 8.07
C VAL A 196 -5.91 -9.63 8.02
N CYS A 197 -6.81 -9.16 8.89
CA CYS A 197 -7.21 -7.76 8.89
C CYS A 197 -6.14 -6.86 9.52
N LEU A 198 -5.79 -5.77 8.85
CA LEU A 198 -5.05 -4.67 9.47
C LEU A 198 -5.90 -3.97 10.55
N PRO A 199 -5.27 -3.37 11.57
CA PRO A 199 -5.98 -2.43 12.42
C PRO A 199 -6.54 -1.26 11.61
N THR A 200 -7.70 -0.77 12.01
CA THR A 200 -8.35 0.36 11.34
C THR A 200 -7.46 1.60 11.32
N TYR A 201 -7.33 2.26 10.18
CA TYR A 201 -6.46 3.42 9.97
C TYR A 201 -4.97 3.19 10.33
N ALA A 202 -4.47 1.98 10.13
CA ALA A 202 -3.06 1.63 10.39
C ALA A 202 -2.29 1.26 9.11
N SER A 203 -2.38 2.09 8.07
CA SER A 203 -1.70 1.87 6.77
C SER A 203 -0.17 1.74 6.91
N TRP A 204 0.44 2.32 7.96
CA TRP A 204 1.87 2.16 8.23
C TRP A 204 2.29 0.71 8.56
N LEU A 205 1.35 -0.16 8.91
CA LEU A 205 1.57 -1.60 9.07
C LEU A 205 1.48 -2.37 7.75
N ASN A 206 1.14 -1.69 6.64
CA ASN A 206 1.09 -2.29 5.31
C ASN A 206 2.31 -1.85 4.48
N PRO A 207 3.37 -2.66 4.38
CA PRO A 207 4.60 -2.28 3.68
C PRO A 207 4.41 -2.00 2.18
N ILE A 208 3.39 -2.57 1.54
CA ILE A 208 3.09 -2.35 0.12
C ILE A 208 2.76 -0.88 -0.20
N GLU A 209 2.35 -0.09 0.79
CA GLU A 209 2.16 1.35 0.64
C GLU A 209 3.45 2.08 0.19
N LYS A 210 4.61 1.55 0.57
CA LYS A 210 5.89 2.10 0.10
C LYS A 210 6.15 1.74 -1.37
N LEU A 211 5.69 0.57 -1.85
CA LEU A 211 5.74 0.24 -3.27
C LEU A 211 4.94 1.26 -4.10
N TRP A 212 3.75 1.67 -3.61
CA TRP A 212 2.96 2.71 -4.25
C TRP A 212 3.66 4.07 -4.26
N ARG A 213 4.37 4.40 -3.18
CA ARG A 213 5.19 5.61 -3.14
C ARG A 213 6.27 5.57 -4.22
N TRP A 214 6.97 4.45 -4.36
CA TRP A 214 8.01 4.27 -5.37
C TRP A 214 7.43 4.36 -6.79
N LEU A 215 6.35 3.64 -7.07
CA LEU A 215 5.66 3.72 -8.37
C LEU A 215 5.22 5.16 -8.70
N LYS A 216 4.68 5.88 -7.71
CA LYS A 216 4.30 7.29 -7.92
C LYS A 216 5.51 8.16 -8.26
N GLN A 217 6.61 7.99 -7.56
CA GLN A 217 7.83 8.78 -7.79
C GLN A 217 8.44 8.51 -9.16
N ASP A 218 8.53 7.27 -9.57
CA ASP A 218 9.23 6.90 -10.80
C ASP A 218 8.36 7.05 -12.06
N ILE A 219 7.04 6.84 -11.94
CA ILE A 219 6.18 6.71 -13.12
C ILE A 219 5.04 7.73 -13.15
N LEU A 220 4.37 8.00 -12.00
CA LEU A 220 3.09 8.71 -12.01
C LEU A 220 3.19 10.21 -11.72
N HIS A 221 4.27 10.65 -11.06
CA HIS A 221 4.52 12.05 -10.83
C HIS A 221 5.12 12.72 -12.07
N LEU A 222 4.61 13.88 -12.45
CA LEU A 222 5.14 14.72 -13.54
C LEU A 222 5.36 13.98 -14.86
N HIS A 223 4.70 12.85 -15.09
CA HIS A 223 4.89 12.07 -16.32
C HIS A 223 4.44 12.84 -17.56
N ARG A 224 5.03 12.51 -18.70
CA ARG A 224 4.72 13.14 -20.01
C ARG A 224 3.82 12.28 -20.90
N LEU A 225 3.13 11.29 -20.30
CA LEU A 225 2.35 10.27 -21.01
C LEU A 225 0.84 10.52 -20.99
N SER A 226 0.40 11.72 -20.64
CA SER A 226 -1.03 12.04 -20.58
C SER A 226 -1.76 11.91 -21.92
N ASN A 227 -1.05 12.02 -23.04
CA ASN A 227 -1.58 11.78 -24.40
C ASN A 227 -1.49 10.32 -24.83
N ASP A 228 -0.65 9.51 -24.20
CA ASP A 228 -0.48 8.09 -24.50
C ASP A 228 -0.83 7.23 -23.28
N TRP A 229 -2.14 7.00 -23.13
CA TRP A 229 -2.68 6.21 -22.04
C TRP A 229 -2.23 4.74 -22.07
N SER A 230 -2.05 4.18 -23.25
CA SER A 230 -1.59 2.79 -23.42
C SER A 230 -0.15 2.62 -22.94
N LEU A 231 0.72 3.56 -23.32
CA LEU A 231 2.11 3.55 -22.88
C LEU A 231 2.24 3.74 -21.36
N LEU A 232 1.41 4.59 -20.77
CA LEU A 232 1.40 4.74 -19.31
C LEU A 232 1.05 3.42 -18.59
N HIS A 233 0.02 2.70 -19.08
CA HIS A 233 -0.32 1.37 -18.57
C HIS A 233 0.83 0.39 -18.67
N GLN A 234 1.49 0.38 -19.82
CA GLN A 234 2.63 -0.49 -20.07
C GLN A 234 3.79 -0.17 -19.13
N GLN A 235 4.11 1.11 -18.90
CA GLN A 235 5.16 1.50 -17.98
C GLN A 235 4.84 1.12 -16.53
N VAL A 236 3.59 1.28 -16.10
CA VAL A 236 3.15 0.83 -14.78
C VAL A 236 3.30 -0.70 -14.65
N ALA A 237 2.88 -1.46 -15.66
CA ALA A 237 3.05 -2.92 -15.66
C ALA A 237 4.53 -3.32 -15.64
N GLN A 238 5.37 -2.68 -16.45
CA GLN A 238 6.81 -2.94 -16.48
C GLN A 238 7.48 -2.65 -15.14
N PHE A 239 7.09 -1.56 -14.46
CA PHE A 239 7.59 -1.24 -13.12
C PHE A 239 7.26 -2.37 -12.13
N LEU A 240 6.00 -2.83 -12.09
CA LEU A 240 5.59 -3.89 -11.15
C LEU A 240 6.21 -5.24 -11.51
N ASN A 241 6.37 -5.55 -12.79
CA ASN A 241 6.98 -6.79 -13.27
C ASN A 241 8.47 -6.92 -12.89
N LYS A 242 9.17 -5.80 -12.60
CA LYS A 242 10.53 -5.86 -12.05
C LYS A 242 10.63 -6.70 -10.78
N PHE A 243 9.53 -6.79 -10.04
CA PHE A 243 9.44 -7.50 -8.77
C PHE A 243 8.76 -8.88 -8.87
N GLY A 244 8.42 -9.32 -10.09
CA GLY A 244 7.67 -10.57 -10.32
C GLY A 244 8.41 -11.84 -9.88
N GLN A 245 9.74 -11.79 -9.75
CA GLN A 245 10.58 -12.92 -9.26
C GLN A 245 11.15 -12.66 -7.85
N GLY A 246 10.64 -11.63 -7.17
CA GLY A 246 11.17 -11.18 -5.87
C GLY A 246 12.24 -10.11 -6.00
N SER A 247 12.48 -9.37 -4.90
CA SER A 247 13.44 -8.27 -4.87
C SER A 247 13.91 -7.96 -3.45
N PRO A 248 15.16 -8.26 -3.11
CA PRO A 248 15.75 -7.81 -1.86
C PRO A 248 15.80 -6.28 -1.74
N GLU A 249 15.93 -5.57 -2.87
CA GLU A 249 15.89 -4.11 -2.91
C GLU A 249 14.51 -3.59 -2.45
N LEU A 250 13.43 -4.17 -2.98
CA LEU A 250 12.07 -3.83 -2.56
C LEU A 250 11.87 -4.12 -1.08
N LEU A 251 12.35 -5.25 -0.57
CA LEU A 251 12.25 -5.58 0.85
C LEU A 251 12.98 -4.58 1.74
N ARG A 252 14.18 -4.11 1.34
CA ARG A 252 14.90 -3.04 2.06
C ARG A 252 14.14 -1.71 1.98
N TYR A 253 13.67 -1.32 0.81
CA TYR A 253 12.91 -0.09 0.61
C TYR A 253 11.62 -0.08 1.44
N THR A 254 10.93 -1.21 1.53
CA THR A 254 9.71 -1.35 2.35
C THR A 254 9.99 -1.49 3.84
N GLY A 255 11.23 -1.81 4.24
CA GLY A 255 11.63 -1.99 5.62
C GLY A 255 11.35 -3.40 6.17
N LEU A 256 11.17 -4.37 5.28
CA LEU A 256 11.01 -5.79 5.64
C LEU A 256 12.37 -6.49 5.80
N LEU A 257 13.43 -5.94 5.19
CA LEU A 257 14.82 -6.32 5.45
C LEU A 257 15.59 -5.12 6.03
N PRO A 258 16.63 -5.37 6.83
CA PRO A 258 17.56 -4.34 7.24
C PRO A 258 18.17 -3.63 6.02
N PRO A 259 18.57 -2.32 6.18
CA PRO A 259 19.20 -1.55 5.13
C PRO A 259 20.54 -2.12 4.69
#